data_66c3c860509e14ae015d82bcd8312721
#
_entry.id   66c3c860509e14ae015d82bcd8312721
#
_cell.length_a   1.000
_cell.length_b   1.000
_cell.length_c   1.000
_cell.angle_alpha   90.00
_cell.angle_beta   90.00
_cell.angle_gamma   90.00
#
_symmetry.space_group_name_H-M   'P 1'
#
loop_
_entity.id
_entity.type
_entity.pdbx_description
1 polymer ?
#
loop_
_entity_poly.entity_id
_entity_poly.type
_entity_poly.pdbx_seq_one_letter_code
_entity_poly.pdbx_strand_id
1 'polypeptide(L)'
;MARRKRRNRTFWTGWSSRARMHFVLAICCALVLLTVVIALLVVHSLAAPGAQTQGTAAASEPLVEDASYNKDENTIDTAQYASTILEESEDAGQSYVDETLFLGDSNTVRMRQFGYCEESNSLASVGMSARSLATYECVLFEGRSSYVTMPEAVAIMQPQRVILTFGTNDLSPSYSTEKFIENYEEGI
;
A
#
# COMPACT_ATOMS: atom_id res chain seq x y z
N MET A 1 24.69 17.34 62.89
CA MET A 1 25.10 16.94 61.51
C MET A 1 24.19 17.60 60.49
N ALA A 2 24.65 18.64 59.81
CA ALA A 2 23.87 19.42 58.87
C ALA A 2 24.04 18.82 57.42
N ARG A 3 22.97 18.31 56.87
CA ARG A 3 22.92 17.71 55.50
C ARG A 3 22.94 18.82 54.43
N ARG A 4 24.09 19.03 53.78
CA ARG A 4 24.29 19.99 52.69
C ARG A 4 23.47 19.55 51.49
N LYS A 5 22.35 20.21 51.19
CA LYS A 5 21.55 20.05 49.97
C LYS A 5 22.35 20.47 48.76
N ARG A 6 22.79 19.50 47.91
CA ARG A 6 23.36 19.78 46.59
C ARG A 6 22.28 20.42 45.71
N ARG A 7 22.44 21.70 45.41
CA ARG A 7 21.63 22.41 44.40
C ARG A 7 22.09 21.91 43.02
N ASN A 8 21.29 21.11 42.35
CA ASN A 8 21.46 20.82 40.92
C ASN A 8 21.34 22.17 40.16
N ARG A 9 22.46 22.73 39.74
CA ARG A 9 22.49 23.86 38.82
C ARG A 9 22.17 23.29 37.43
N THR A 10 20.95 23.50 36.93
CA THR A 10 20.64 23.26 35.51
C THR A 10 21.45 24.24 34.66
N PHE A 11 21.91 23.76 33.49
CA PHE A 11 22.76 24.53 32.54
C PHE A 11 22.21 25.94 32.24
N TRP A 12 20.88 26.12 32.37
CA TRP A 12 20.16 27.35 32.05
C TRP A 12 20.11 28.42 33.18
N THR A 13 20.54 28.13 34.38
CA THR A 13 20.32 29.01 35.58
C THR A 13 21.09 30.30 35.58
N GLY A 14 22.03 30.53 34.63
CA GLY A 14 22.83 31.76 34.53
C GLY A 14 22.51 32.66 33.33
N TRP A 15 21.58 32.24 32.45
CA TRP A 15 21.32 32.93 31.20
C TRP A 15 20.10 33.83 31.29
N SER A 16 20.21 35.05 30.71
CA SER A 16 19.04 35.93 30.56
C SER A 16 18.01 35.32 29.61
N SER A 17 16.74 35.71 29.75
CA SER A 17 15.67 35.22 28.85
C SER A 17 15.99 35.48 27.37
N ARG A 18 16.60 36.63 27.04
CA ARG A 18 17.03 36.96 25.68
C ARG A 18 18.14 36.02 25.19
N ALA A 19 19.12 35.72 26.03
CA ALA A 19 20.21 34.80 25.66
C ALA A 19 19.69 33.37 25.38
N ARG A 20 18.72 32.88 26.16
CA ARG A 20 18.07 31.58 25.93
C ARG A 20 17.31 31.56 24.60
N MET A 21 16.56 32.61 24.30
CA MET A 21 15.81 32.73 23.05
C MET A 21 16.75 32.74 21.84
N HIS A 22 17.83 33.51 21.88
CA HIS A 22 18.82 33.53 20.79
C HIS A 22 19.53 32.20 20.62
N PHE A 23 19.81 31.47 21.70
CA PHE A 23 20.42 30.14 21.65
C PHE A 23 19.49 29.13 21.02
N VAL A 24 18.21 29.09 21.42
CA VAL A 24 17.22 28.22 20.81
C VAL A 24 17.02 28.54 19.33
N LEU A 25 16.92 29.82 18.98
CA LEU A 25 16.82 30.27 17.60
C LEU A 25 18.01 29.81 16.76
N ALA A 26 19.23 29.95 17.30
CA ALA A 26 20.45 29.51 16.62
C ALA A 26 20.48 28.01 16.38
N ILE A 27 20.02 27.18 17.34
CA ILE A 27 19.90 25.74 17.17
C ILE A 27 18.87 25.42 16.08
N CYS A 28 17.69 26.05 16.11
CA CYS A 28 16.66 25.83 15.09
C CYS A 28 17.18 26.19 13.69
N CYS A 29 17.86 27.33 13.54
CA CYS A 29 18.48 27.72 12.27
C CYS A 29 19.55 26.72 11.81
N ALA A 30 20.40 26.24 12.72
CA ALA A 30 21.41 25.22 12.41
C ALA A 30 20.79 23.89 11.95
N LEU A 31 19.69 23.45 12.58
CA LEU A 31 18.97 22.26 12.18
C LEU A 31 18.33 22.41 10.79
N VAL A 32 17.72 23.56 10.52
CA VAL A 32 17.16 23.85 9.19
C VAL A 32 18.25 23.87 8.12
N LEU A 33 19.39 24.52 8.39
CA LEU A 33 20.52 24.51 7.45
C LEU A 33 21.05 23.09 7.21
N LEU A 34 21.15 22.27 8.27
CA LEU A 34 21.58 20.88 8.16
C LEU A 34 20.63 20.06 7.28
N THR A 35 19.32 20.23 7.45
CA THR A 35 18.34 19.51 6.61
C THR A 35 18.41 19.94 5.14
N VAL A 36 18.61 21.24 4.87
CA VAL A 36 18.80 21.75 3.50
C VAL A 36 20.08 21.19 2.89
N VAL A 37 21.19 21.15 3.64
CA VAL A 37 22.46 20.58 3.14
C VAL A 37 22.30 19.09 2.84
N ILE A 38 21.66 18.33 3.71
CA ILE A 38 21.39 16.90 3.47
C ILE A 38 20.51 16.73 2.21
N ALA A 39 19.46 17.52 2.06
CA ALA A 39 18.62 17.48 0.87
C ALA A 39 19.39 17.78 -0.42
N LEU A 40 20.25 18.80 -0.39
CA LEU A 40 21.12 19.16 -1.52
C LEU A 40 22.13 18.06 -1.84
N LEU A 41 22.71 17.40 -0.84
CA LEU A 41 23.63 16.28 -1.03
C LEU A 41 22.92 15.08 -1.64
N VAL A 42 21.70 14.77 -1.20
CA VAL A 42 20.88 13.71 -1.78
C VAL A 42 20.55 14.03 -3.23
N VAL A 43 20.09 15.24 -3.51
CA VAL A 43 19.80 15.66 -4.90
C VAL A 43 21.07 15.63 -5.76
N HIS A 44 22.20 16.08 -5.22
CA HIS A 44 23.48 16.04 -5.94
C HIS A 44 23.98 14.62 -6.19
N SER A 45 23.82 13.70 -5.24
CA SER A 45 24.17 12.30 -5.42
C SER A 45 23.28 11.57 -6.44
N LEU A 46 22.00 11.99 -6.54
CA LEU A 46 21.07 11.51 -7.56
C LEU A 46 21.30 12.18 -8.92
N ALA A 47 21.89 13.36 -8.95
CA ALA A 47 22.22 14.12 -10.16
C ALA A 47 23.68 13.93 -10.64
N ALA A 48 24.43 12.98 -10.06
CA ALA A 48 25.76 12.64 -10.56
C ALA A 48 25.67 12.23 -12.05
N PRO A 49 26.50 12.79 -12.96
CA PRO A 49 26.45 12.49 -14.38
C PRO A 49 27.00 11.09 -14.65
N GLY A 50 26.16 10.09 -14.46
CA GLY A 50 26.39 8.68 -14.63
C GLY A 50 25.08 7.92 -14.61
N ALA A 51 24.02 8.50 -14.08
CA ALA A 51 22.64 8.05 -14.27
C ALA A 51 22.02 8.84 -15.44
N GLN A 52 22.54 8.66 -16.65
CA GLN A 52 21.74 8.91 -17.83
C GLN A 52 20.58 7.90 -17.76
N THR A 53 19.44 8.34 -17.25
CA THR A 53 18.17 7.87 -17.74
C THR A 53 18.06 8.34 -19.19
N GLN A 54 18.84 7.72 -20.07
CA GLN A 54 18.37 7.53 -21.41
C GLN A 54 17.02 6.85 -21.23
N GLY A 55 15.96 7.50 -21.72
CA GLY A 55 14.76 6.83 -22.18
C GLY A 55 15.16 5.89 -23.33
N THR A 56 15.89 4.87 -22.99
CA THR A 56 15.96 3.66 -23.77
C THR A 56 14.57 3.07 -23.64
N ALA A 57 13.87 3.01 -24.79
CA ALA A 57 12.93 1.92 -24.98
C ALA A 57 13.49 0.74 -24.18
N ALA A 58 12.73 0.28 -23.18
CA ALA A 58 13.13 -0.80 -22.32
C ALA A 58 13.64 -1.91 -23.24
N ALA A 59 14.96 -2.02 -23.37
CA ALA A 59 15.56 -3.28 -23.68
C ALA A 59 15.10 -4.10 -22.48
N SER A 60 14.07 -4.92 -22.69
CA SER A 60 13.67 -5.96 -21.76
C SER A 60 14.98 -6.65 -21.40
N GLU A 61 15.41 -6.47 -20.13
CA GLU A 61 16.37 -7.41 -19.57
C GLU A 61 15.85 -8.79 -19.97
N PRO A 62 16.69 -9.69 -20.49
CA PRO A 62 16.23 -11.01 -20.79
C PRO A 62 15.63 -11.53 -19.49
N LEU A 63 14.30 -11.72 -19.48
CA LEU A 63 13.63 -12.45 -18.42
C LEU A 63 14.49 -13.68 -18.25
N VAL A 64 15.02 -13.89 -17.03
CA VAL A 64 15.66 -15.15 -16.70
C VAL A 64 14.57 -16.17 -16.95
N GLU A 65 14.62 -16.82 -18.12
CA GLU A 65 13.67 -17.88 -18.43
C GLU A 65 13.87 -18.91 -17.31
N ASP A 66 12.87 -19.02 -16.45
CA ASP A 66 12.83 -20.13 -15.52
C ASP A 66 12.98 -21.39 -16.36
N ALA A 67 14.07 -22.11 -16.16
CA ALA A 67 14.37 -23.31 -16.95
C ALA A 67 13.28 -24.38 -16.84
N SER A 68 12.30 -24.19 -15.94
CA SER A 68 11.12 -25.02 -15.78
C SER A 68 9.93 -24.55 -16.61
N TYR A 69 9.95 -23.30 -17.12
CA TYR A 69 8.84 -22.78 -17.91
C TYR A 69 8.95 -23.20 -19.36
N ASN A 70 8.09 -24.14 -19.74
CA ASN A 70 7.96 -24.55 -21.15
C ASN A 70 6.86 -23.70 -21.83
N LYS A 71 7.28 -22.74 -22.64
CA LYS A 71 6.39 -21.83 -23.36
C LYS A 71 5.42 -22.57 -24.28
N ASP A 72 5.89 -23.66 -24.91
CA ASP A 72 5.07 -24.41 -25.88
C ASP A 72 3.96 -25.20 -25.17
N GLU A 73 4.21 -25.71 -23.97
CA GLU A 73 3.19 -26.37 -23.14
C GLU A 73 2.20 -25.41 -22.51
N ASN A 74 2.60 -24.13 -22.33
CA ASN A 74 1.78 -23.09 -21.74
C ASN A 74 1.22 -22.12 -22.79
N THR A 75 1.28 -22.47 -24.08
CA THR A 75 0.69 -21.64 -25.14
C THR A 75 -0.83 -21.75 -25.07
N ILE A 76 -1.49 -20.62 -24.83
CA ILE A 76 -2.93 -20.52 -24.87
C ILE A 76 -3.35 -20.63 -26.35
N ASP A 77 -4.17 -21.63 -26.68
CA ASP A 77 -4.80 -21.72 -28.00
C ASP A 77 -5.87 -20.63 -28.13
N THR A 78 -5.43 -19.49 -28.66
CA THR A 78 -6.29 -18.31 -28.85
C THR A 78 -7.45 -18.56 -29.82
N ALA A 79 -7.41 -19.64 -30.60
CA ALA A 79 -8.52 -20.01 -31.51
C ALA A 79 -9.75 -20.52 -30.72
N GLN A 80 -9.57 -20.97 -29.47
CA GLN A 80 -10.65 -21.43 -28.61
C GLN A 80 -11.32 -20.30 -27.82
N TYR A 81 -10.70 -19.14 -27.76
CA TYR A 81 -11.21 -18.00 -27.00
C TYR A 81 -11.65 -16.89 -27.97
N ALA A 82 -12.76 -16.25 -27.62
CA ALA A 82 -13.14 -14.99 -28.26
C ALA A 82 -12.01 -13.96 -28.06
N SER A 83 -11.99 -12.92 -28.89
CA SER A 83 -11.01 -11.84 -28.76
C SER A 83 -10.82 -11.42 -27.30
N THR A 84 -9.58 -11.27 -26.87
CA THR A 84 -9.25 -10.68 -25.55
C THR A 84 -9.55 -9.17 -25.50
N ILE A 85 -9.81 -8.56 -26.65
CA ILE A 85 -10.25 -7.18 -26.75
C ILE A 85 -11.78 -7.19 -26.64
N LEU A 86 -12.27 -6.61 -25.54
CA LEU A 86 -13.72 -6.45 -25.35
C LEU A 86 -14.24 -5.43 -26.35
N GLU A 87 -15.42 -5.73 -26.94
CA GLU A 87 -16.14 -4.77 -27.75
C GLU A 87 -16.66 -3.62 -26.87
N GLU A 88 -16.80 -2.45 -27.47
CA GLU A 88 -17.42 -1.31 -26.79
C GLU A 88 -18.86 -1.66 -26.43
N SER A 89 -19.23 -1.45 -25.18
CA SER A 89 -20.59 -1.66 -24.68
C SER A 89 -21.12 -0.37 -24.08
N GLU A 90 -22.44 -0.30 -23.93
CA GLU A 90 -23.06 0.81 -23.19
C GLU A 90 -22.56 0.88 -21.75
N ASP A 91 -22.38 2.10 -21.24
CA ASP A 91 -22.06 2.31 -19.84
C ASP A 91 -23.20 1.79 -18.95
N ALA A 92 -22.86 0.87 -18.04
CA ALA A 92 -23.81 0.30 -17.10
C ALA A 92 -24.31 1.30 -16.05
N GLY A 93 -23.67 2.47 -15.97
CA GLY A 93 -24.05 3.57 -15.12
C GLY A 93 -23.65 3.43 -13.65
N GLN A 94 -23.88 4.48 -12.89
CA GLN A 94 -23.48 4.58 -11.49
C GLN A 94 -24.19 3.51 -10.62
N SER A 95 -25.44 3.16 -10.93
CA SER A 95 -26.16 2.13 -10.17
C SER A 95 -25.47 0.77 -10.18
N TYR A 96 -24.80 0.42 -11.30
CA TYR A 96 -24.02 -0.82 -11.37
C TYR A 96 -22.85 -0.79 -10.38
N VAL A 97 -22.17 0.35 -10.24
CA VAL A 97 -21.07 0.54 -9.28
C VAL A 97 -21.60 0.47 -7.86
N ASP A 98 -22.71 1.14 -7.57
CA ASP A 98 -23.30 1.23 -6.23
C ASP A 98 -23.79 -0.15 -5.71
N GLU A 99 -24.23 -1.02 -6.61
CA GLU A 99 -24.67 -2.38 -6.30
C GLU A 99 -23.51 -3.40 -6.25
N THR A 100 -22.29 -2.95 -6.54
CA THR A 100 -21.08 -3.77 -6.55
C THR A 100 -20.26 -3.53 -5.29
N LEU A 101 -19.92 -4.60 -4.57
CA LEU A 101 -18.98 -4.55 -3.45
C LEU A 101 -17.57 -4.83 -3.94
N PHE A 102 -16.67 -3.90 -3.69
CA PHE A 102 -15.24 -4.03 -4.04
C PHE A 102 -14.47 -4.53 -2.83
N LEU A 103 -13.95 -5.76 -2.91
CA LEU A 103 -13.07 -6.33 -1.90
C LEU A 103 -11.62 -6.27 -2.37
N GLY A 104 -10.72 -5.82 -1.50
CA GLY A 104 -9.33 -5.85 -1.92
C GLY A 104 -8.31 -5.29 -0.95
N ASP A 105 -7.16 -5.08 -1.50
CA ASP A 105 -5.96 -4.59 -0.83
C ASP A 105 -5.81 -3.05 -0.95
N SER A 106 -4.59 -2.58 -0.92
CA SER A 106 -4.26 -1.15 -1.08
C SER A 106 -4.71 -0.56 -2.43
N ASN A 107 -4.90 -1.37 -3.47
CA ASN A 107 -5.40 -0.90 -4.75
C ASN A 107 -6.88 -0.49 -4.63
N THR A 108 -7.69 -1.28 -3.95
CA THR A 108 -9.10 -0.93 -3.65
C THR A 108 -9.19 0.27 -2.71
N VAL A 109 -8.30 0.39 -1.72
CA VAL A 109 -8.20 1.61 -0.90
C VAL A 109 -7.95 2.84 -1.78
N ARG A 110 -7.08 2.73 -2.79
CA ARG A 110 -6.83 3.82 -3.75
C ARG A 110 -8.04 4.12 -4.63
N MET A 111 -8.76 3.08 -5.11
CA MET A 111 -10.00 3.31 -5.88
C MET A 111 -10.97 4.20 -5.09
N ARG A 112 -11.17 3.91 -3.81
CA ARG A 112 -11.99 4.75 -2.91
C ARG A 112 -11.42 6.17 -2.76
N GLN A 113 -10.12 6.32 -2.56
CA GLN A 113 -9.47 7.64 -2.43
C GLN A 113 -9.62 8.51 -3.69
N PHE A 114 -9.70 7.89 -4.87
CA PHE A 114 -9.89 8.58 -6.14
C PHE A 114 -11.37 8.71 -6.56
N GLY A 115 -12.31 8.24 -5.73
CA GLY A 115 -13.73 8.38 -5.98
C GLY A 115 -14.30 7.41 -7.02
N TYR A 116 -13.62 6.27 -7.27
CA TYR A 116 -14.15 5.21 -8.15
C TYR A 116 -15.12 4.26 -7.44
N CYS A 117 -15.12 4.25 -6.13
CA CYS A 117 -16.09 3.58 -5.27
C CYS A 117 -16.19 4.31 -3.94
N GLU A 118 -17.28 4.06 -3.22
CA GLU A 118 -17.57 4.68 -1.93
C GLU A 118 -17.12 3.79 -0.76
N GLU A 119 -17.10 4.34 0.45
CA GLU A 119 -16.82 3.57 1.66
C GLU A 119 -17.90 2.51 1.93
N SER A 120 -19.14 2.83 1.57
CA SER A 120 -20.30 1.94 1.74
C SER A 120 -20.28 0.69 0.87
N ASN A 121 -19.56 0.73 -0.27
CA ASN A 121 -19.47 -0.38 -1.23
C ASN A 121 -18.03 -0.86 -1.45
N SER A 122 -17.13 -0.60 -0.49
CA SER A 122 -15.74 -1.09 -0.55
C SER A 122 -15.26 -1.62 0.79
N LEU A 123 -14.76 -2.85 0.81
CA LEU A 123 -14.08 -3.47 1.94
C LEU A 123 -12.62 -3.68 1.54
N ALA A 124 -11.73 -2.87 2.09
CA ALA A 124 -10.34 -2.89 1.68
C ALA A 124 -9.39 -2.64 2.86
N SER A 125 -8.28 -3.35 2.88
CA SER A 125 -7.24 -3.19 3.88
C SER A 125 -5.85 -3.16 3.23
N VAL A 126 -5.02 -2.19 3.62
CA VAL A 126 -3.65 -2.09 3.11
C VAL A 126 -2.86 -3.32 3.54
N GLY A 127 -2.17 -3.94 2.57
CA GLY A 127 -1.38 -5.15 2.82
C GLY A 127 -2.20 -6.45 2.86
N MET A 128 -3.52 -6.39 2.61
CA MET A 128 -4.36 -7.58 2.54
C MET A 128 -3.88 -8.53 1.45
N SER A 129 -3.92 -9.82 1.75
CA SER A 129 -3.49 -10.90 0.86
C SER A 129 -4.50 -12.04 0.87
N ALA A 130 -4.46 -12.93 -0.12
CA ALA A 130 -5.30 -14.13 -0.14
C ALA A 130 -5.10 -14.99 1.11
N ARG A 131 -3.86 -15.05 1.64
CA ARG A 131 -3.54 -15.79 2.87
C ARG A 131 -4.33 -15.39 4.10
N SER A 132 -4.77 -14.15 4.15
CA SER A 132 -5.46 -13.58 5.31
C SER A 132 -6.95 -13.33 5.05
N LEU A 133 -7.42 -13.56 3.82
CA LEU A 133 -8.78 -13.24 3.41
C LEU A 133 -9.83 -13.93 4.28
N ALA A 134 -9.68 -15.22 4.52
CA ALA A 134 -10.64 -16.02 5.30
C ALA A 134 -10.57 -15.76 6.82
N THR A 135 -9.43 -15.29 7.34
CA THR A 135 -9.17 -15.31 8.79
C THR A 135 -8.95 -13.93 9.42
N TYR A 136 -8.62 -12.92 8.63
CA TYR A 136 -8.32 -11.59 9.17
C TYR A 136 -9.60 -10.79 9.42
N GLU A 137 -9.90 -10.58 10.69
CA GLU A 137 -11.02 -9.76 11.15
C GLU A 137 -10.66 -8.28 11.01
N CYS A 138 -11.09 -7.64 9.93
CA CYS A 138 -10.72 -6.25 9.59
C CYS A 138 -11.90 -5.32 9.31
N VAL A 139 -13.13 -5.83 9.28
CA VAL A 139 -14.33 -5.04 9.01
C VAL A 139 -15.11 -4.82 10.29
N LEU A 140 -15.36 -3.55 10.62
CA LEU A 140 -16.19 -3.17 11.76
C LEU A 140 -17.44 -2.44 11.26
N PHE A 141 -18.58 -3.02 11.49
CA PHE A 141 -19.87 -2.36 11.20
C PHE A 141 -20.28 -1.40 12.32
N GLU A 142 -20.94 -0.33 11.97
CA GLU A 142 -21.50 0.61 12.94
C GLU A 142 -22.44 -0.11 13.92
N GLY A 143 -22.28 0.18 15.21
CA GLY A 143 -23.06 -0.45 16.28
C GLY A 143 -22.60 -1.84 16.70
N ARG A 144 -21.56 -2.41 16.08
CA ARG A 144 -20.92 -3.67 16.52
C ARG A 144 -19.67 -3.41 17.35
N SER A 145 -19.40 -4.29 18.30
CA SER A 145 -18.21 -4.22 19.17
C SER A 145 -17.06 -5.11 18.72
N SER A 146 -17.29 -5.98 17.73
CA SER A 146 -16.31 -6.92 17.19
C SER A 146 -16.13 -6.73 15.68
N TYR A 147 -14.88 -6.92 15.25
CA TYR A 147 -14.56 -7.02 13.84
C TYR A 147 -15.03 -8.36 13.28
N VAL A 148 -15.23 -8.40 11.98
CA VAL A 148 -15.52 -9.61 11.19
C VAL A 148 -14.55 -9.71 10.02
N THR A 149 -14.45 -10.90 9.42
CA THR A 149 -13.68 -11.11 8.20
C THR A 149 -14.39 -10.50 6.99
N MET A 150 -13.69 -10.34 5.86
CA MET A 150 -14.32 -9.87 4.63
C MET A 150 -15.41 -10.84 4.11
N PRO A 151 -15.22 -12.16 4.09
CA PRO A 151 -16.30 -13.10 3.74
C PRO A 151 -17.54 -12.97 4.63
N GLU A 152 -17.36 -12.86 5.95
CA GLU A 152 -18.49 -12.63 6.86
C GLU A 152 -19.18 -11.29 6.59
N ALA A 153 -18.42 -10.26 6.25
CA ALA A 153 -18.98 -8.95 5.88
C ALA A 153 -19.79 -9.02 4.59
N VAL A 154 -19.35 -9.78 3.57
CA VAL A 154 -20.13 -10.05 2.35
C VAL A 154 -21.45 -10.73 2.69
N ALA A 155 -21.41 -11.74 3.57
CA ALA A 155 -22.62 -12.44 4.04
C ALA A 155 -23.59 -11.51 4.77
N ILE A 156 -23.10 -10.49 5.46
CA ILE A 156 -23.92 -9.47 6.14
C ILE A 156 -24.51 -8.47 5.13
N MET A 157 -23.69 -7.98 4.20
CA MET A 157 -24.04 -6.90 3.26
C MET A 157 -24.95 -7.38 2.12
N GLN A 158 -24.86 -8.66 1.72
CA GLN A 158 -25.64 -9.26 0.65
C GLN A 158 -25.60 -8.47 -0.67
N PRO A 159 -24.40 -8.09 -1.19
CA PRO A 159 -24.31 -7.30 -2.41
C PRO A 159 -24.80 -8.11 -3.62
N GLN A 160 -25.24 -7.42 -4.68
CA GLN A 160 -25.62 -8.09 -5.93
C GLN A 160 -24.41 -8.65 -6.68
N ARG A 161 -23.26 -7.96 -6.55
CA ARG A 161 -21.99 -8.30 -7.22
C ARG A 161 -20.83 -8.07 -6.28
N VAL A 162 -19.79 -8.89 -6.41
CA VAL A 162 -18.54 -8.74 -5.68
C VAL A 162 -17.39 -8.73 -6.68
N ILE A 163 -16.51 -7.74 -6.57
CA ILE A 163 -15.25 -7.68 -7.30
C ILE A 163 -14.11 -7.88 -6.32
N LEU A 164 -13.26 -8.86 -6.57
CA LEU A 164 -12.12 -9.22 -5.76
C LEU A 164 -10.82 -8.73 -6.42
N THR A 165 -10.01 -7.96 -5.70
CA THR A 165 -8.73 -7.41 -6.18
C THR A 165 -7.61 -7.73 -5.20
N PHE A 166 -7.19 -8.99 -5.20
CA PHE A 166 -6.07 -9.49 -4.39
C PHE A 166 -4.96 -10.07 -5.28
N GLY A 167 -3.82 -10.36 -4.69
CA GLY A 167 -2.72 -11.03 -5.35
C GLY A 167 -1.41 -10.24 -5.30
N THR A 168 -1.45 -8.91 -5.35
CA THR A 168 -0.25 -8.08 -5.32
C THR A 168 0.62 -8.33 -4.08
N ASN A 169 0.00 -8.56 -2.93
CA ASN A 169 0.69 -8.83 -1.66
C ASN A 169 1.01 -10.31 -1.45
N ASP A 170 0.65 -11.16 -2.40
CA ASP A 170 0.89 -12.60 -2.37
C ASP A 170 2.14 -13.00 -3.16
N LEU A 171 2.72 -12.08 -3.93
CA LEU A 171 3.92 -12.29 -4.74
C LEU A 171 5.12 -12.50 -3.82
N SER A 172 5.49 -13.76 -3.60
CA SER A 172 6.64 -14.16 -2.80
C SER A 172 7.23 -15.46 -3.34
N PRO A 173 8.58 -15.58 -3.47
CA PRO A 173 9.22 -16.80 -3.91
C PRO A 173 8.91 -18.03 -3.04
N SER A 174 8.48 -17.81 -1.80
CA SER A 174 8.14 -18.87 -0.84
C SER A 174 6.66 -19.24 -0.81
N TYR A 175 5.84 -18.61 -1.66
CA TYR A 175 4.40 -18.83 -1.69
C TYR A 175 3.98 -19.38 -3.04
N SER A 176 3.66 -20.67 -3.08
CA SER A 176 3.34 -21.35 -4.33
C SER A 176 1.97 -20.96 -4.88
N THR A 177 1.79 -21.15 -6.18
CA THR A 177 0.52 -20.89 -6.86
C THR A 177 -0.60 -21.75 -6.30
N GLU A 178 -0.33 -23.02 -5.99
CA GLU A 178 -1.33 -23.94 -5.41
C GLU A 178 -1.83 -23.43 -4.06
N LYS A 179 -0.88 -22.94 -3.21
CA LYS A 179 -1.25 -22.40 -1.91
C LYS A 179 -2.00 -21.07 -2.03
N PHE A 180 -1.69 -20.27 -3.04
CA PHE A 180 -2.46 -19.05 -3.34
C PHE A 180 -3.90 -19.42 -3.72
N ILE A 181 -4.10 -20.38 -4.62
CA ILE A 181 -5.43 -20.82 -5.05
C ILE A 181 -6.22 -21.37 -3.86
N GLU A 182 -5.61 -22.26 -3.06
CA GLU A 182 -6.25 -22.84 -1.85
C GLU A 182 -6.76 -21.74 -0.90
N ASN A 183 -5.90 -20.78 -0.56
CA ASN A 183 -6.31 -19.69 0.35
C ASN A 183 -7.34 -18.75 -0.29
N TYR A 184 -7.30 -18.57 -1.61
CA TYR A 184 -8.27 -17.76 -2.32
C TYR A 184 -9.64 -18.43 -2.32
N GLU A 185 -9.71 -19.75 -2.57
CA GLU A 185 -10.92 -20.55 -2.52
C GLU A 185 -11.52 -20.64 -1.11
N GLU A 186 -10.67 -20.69 -0.06
CA GLU A 186 -11.14 -20.64 1.33
C GLU A 186 -11.81 -19.30 1.68
N GLY A 187 -11.41 -18.22 1.00
CA GLY A 187 -11.89 -16.86 1.24
C GLY A 187 -13.12 -16.45 0.42
N ILE A 188 -13.61 -17.30 -0.48
CA ILE A 188 -14.78 -17.04 -1.31
C ILE A 188 -15.94 -17.94 -0.89
#